data_c1c2ea4b99ef9fee641e2f48f9e71564
#
_entry.id   c1c2ea4b99ef9fee641e2f48f9e71564
#
_cell.length_a   1.000
_cell.length_b   1.000
_cell.length_c   1.000
_cell.angle_alpha   90.00
_cell.angle_beta   90.00
_cell.angle_gamma   90.00
#
_symmetry.space_group_name_H-M   'P 1'
#
loop_
_entity.id
_entity.type
_entity.pdbx_description
1 polymer ?
#
loop_
_entity_poly.entity_id
_entity_poly.type
_entity_poly.pdbx_seq_one_letter_code
_entity_poly.pdbx_strand_id
1 'polypeptide(L)' 'AYMEQTTLSKYVKAMRKQYNLTQVELSEKSGVGLRLVRELEQGKQTLRLDKVNQILNLFGNEVGVVPMAKTDER' A
#
# COMPACT_ATOMS: atom_id res chain seq x y z
N ALA A 1 3.25 -18.61 -1.05
CA ALA A 1 2.65 -18.22 -0.76
C ALA A 1 2.00 -17.22 -0.45
N TYR A 2 1.33 -17.28 -1.08
CA TYR A 2 1.40 -16.35 -0.62
C TYR A 2 0.27 -15.62 -0.42
N MET A 3 0.35 -14.72 -0.05
CA MET A 3 -0.72 -13.91 0.37
C MET A 3 -1.55 -13.42 -0.77
N GLU A 4 -2.85 -13.33 -0.53
CA GLU A 4 -3.73 -12.70 -1.49
C GLU A 4 -3.44 -11.22 -1.54
N GLN A 5 -3.59 -10.64 -2.72
CA GLN A 5 -3.46 -9.20 -2.87
C GLN A 5 -4.61 -8.49 -2.17
N THR A 6 -4.29 -7.52 -1.34
CA THR A 6 -5.31 -6.71 -0.69
C THR A 6 -5.64 -5.52 -1.58
N THR A 7 -6.74 -4.83 -1.24
CA THR A 7 -7.09 -3.59 -1.94
C THR A 7 -5.94 -2.59 -1.85
N LEU A 8 -5.34 -2.49 -0.67
CA LEU A 8 -4.23 -1.58 -0.46
C LEU A 8 -3.02 -1.94 -1.32
N SER A 9 -2.67 -3.23 -1.37
CA SER A 9 -1.50 -3.64 -2.15
C SER A 9 -1.70 -3.40 -3.63
N LYS A 10 -2.91 -3.66 -4.11
CA LYS A 10 -3.23 -3.41 -5.52
C LYS A 10 -3.17 -1.93 -5.83
N TYR A 11 -3.68 -1.09 -4.93
CA TYR A 11 -3.68 0.34 -5.14
C TYR A 11 -2.25 0.89 -5.21
N VAL A 12 -1.41 0.50 -4.25
CA VAL A 12 -0.04 0.99 -4.21
C VAL A 12 0.72 0.55 -5.46
N LYS A 13 0.54 -0.69 -5.86
CA LYS A 13 1.21 -1.19 -7.06
C LYS A 13 0.75 -0.43 -8.30
N ALA A 14 -0.56 -0.19 -8.42
CA ALA A 14 -1.11 0.53 -9.57
C ALA A 14 -0.60 1.96 -9.62
N MET A 15 -0.57 2.64 -8.47
CA MET A 15 -0.09 4.03 -8.42
C MET A 15 1.39 4.10 -8.73
N ARG A 16 2.17 3.14 -8.20
CA ARG A 16 3.59 3.11 -8.50
C ARG A 16 3.83 3.00 -10.00
N LYS A 17 3.09 2.10 -10.64
CA LYS A 17 3.24 1.91 -12.09
C LYS A 17 2.75 3.13 -12.87
N GLN A 18 1.68 3.75 -12.41
CA GLN A 18 1.14 4.94 -13.06
C GLN A 18 2.16 6.08 -13.05
N TYR A 19 2.97 6.16 -11.99
CA TYR A 19 4.00 7.19 -11.87
C TYR A 19 5.33 6.72 -12.45
N ASN A 20 5.36 5.53 -13.05
CA ASN A 20 6.57 4.97 -13.68
C ASN A 20 7.70 4.79 -12.68
N LEU A 21 7.39 4.33 -11.48
CA LEU A 21 8.38 4.13 -10.44
C LEU A 21 8.68 2.65 -10.28
N THR A 22 9.95 2.33 -10.04
CA THR A 22 10.31 1.00 -9.57
C THR A 22 10.04 0.94 -8.06
N GLN A 23 10.10 -0.27 -7.51
CA GLN A 23 9.96 -0.42 -6.06
C GLN A 23 11.08 0.31 -5.32
N VAL A 24 12.29 0.28 -5.88
CA VAL A 24 13.41 1.00 -5.28
C VAL A 24 13.14 2.50 -5.29
N GLU A 25 12.65 3.03 -6.40
CA GLU A 25 12.34 4.45 -6.48
C GLU A 25 11.23 4.85 -5.53
N LEU A 26 10.21 4.01 -5.38
CA LEU A 26 9.15 4.29 -4.44
C LEU A 26 9.70 4.32 -3.01
N SER A 27 10.56 3.37 -2.69
CA SER A 27 11.21 3.34 -1.38
C SER A 27 11.95 4.64 -1.12
N GLU A 28 12.74 5.08 -2.09
CA GLU A 28 13.55 6.29 -1.93
C GLU A 28 12.69 7.54 -1.79
N LYS A 29 11.65 7.65 -2.61
CA LYS A 29 10.82 8.86 -2.60
C LYS A 29 9.94 8.93 -1.36
N SER A 30 9.47 7.80 -0.86
CA SER A 30 8.61 7.78 0.31
C SER A 30 9.37 7.81 1.62
N GLY A 31 10.66 7.47 1.58
CA GLY A 31 11.46 7.35 2.78
C GLY A 31 11.25 6.07 3.55
N VAL A 32 10.58 5.10 2.94
CA VAL A 32 10.28 3.80 3.55
C VAL A 32 11.21 2.76 2.97
N GLY A 33 11.62 1.77 3.78
CA GLY A 33 12.55 0.76 3.32
C GLY A 33 12.00 -0.08 2.18
N LEU A 34 12.88 -0.55 1.30
CA LEU A 34 12.50 -1.35 0.15
C LEU A 34 11.78 -2.63 0.56
N ARG A 35 12.23 -3.25 1.65
CA ARG A 35 11.59 -4.47 2.11
C ARG A 35 10.11 -4.24 2.43
N LEU A 36 9.80 -3.11 3.06
CA LEU A 36 8.42 -2.81 3.39
C LEU A 36 7.60 -2.55 2.15
N VAL A 37 8.17 -1.88 1.15
CA VAL A 37 7.48 -1.68 -0.12
C VAL A 37 7.13 -3.03 -0.74
N ARG A 38 8.08 -3.95 -0.77
CA ARG A 38 7.84 -5.27 -1.33
C ARG A 38 6.78 -6.04 -0.56
N GLU A 39 6.84 -5.99 0.77
CA GLU A 39 5.86 -6.69 1.59
C GLU A 39 4.46 -6.12 1.40
N LEU A 40 4.37 -4.79 1.32
CA LEU A 40 3.09 -4.14 1.09
C LEU A 40 2.49 -4.57 -0.24
N GLU A 41 3.28 -4.59 -1.30
CA GLU A 41 2.77 -4.95 -2.61
C GLU A 41 2.44 -6.43 -2.73
N GLN A 42 3.02 -7.26 -1.86
CA GLN A 42 2.70 -8.68 -1.83
C GLN A 42 1.42 -8.98 -1.04
N GLY A 43 0.89 -7.97 -0.35
CA GLY A 43 -0.34 -8.15 0.39
C GLY A 43 -0.17 -8.48 1.86
N LYS A 44 1.02 -8.27 2.40
CA LYS A 44 1.23 -8.52 3.82
C LYS A 44 0.32 -7.62 4.64
N GLN A 45 -0.35 -8.20 5.63
CA GLN A 45 -1.37 -7.48 6.38
C GLN A 45 -0.88 -6.89 7.70
N THR A 46 0.25 -7.35 8.20
CA THR A 46 0.76 -6.90 9.49
C THR A 46 1.85 -5.86 9.27
N LEU A 47 1.47 -4.72 8.73
CA LEU A 47 2.41 -3.64 8.46
C LEU A 47 2.15 -2.46 9.38
N ARG A 48 3.20 -1.67 9.61
CA ARG A 48 3.04 -0.47 10.42
C ARG A 48 2.25 0.58 9.65
N LEU A 49 1.21 1.09 10.29
CA LEU A 49 0.32 2.05 9.64
C LEU A 49 1.04 3.34 9.28
N ASP A 50 1.93 3.81 10.14
CA ASP A 50 2.65 5.05 9.88
C ASP A 50 3.53 4.93 8.64
N LYS A 51 4.14 3.77 8.42
CA LYS A 51 4.97 3.57 7.24
C LYS A 51 4.14 3.44 5.99
N VAL A 52 2.99 2.77 6.10
CA VAL A 52 2.07 2.67 4.97
C VAL A 52 1.59 4.06 4.56
N ASN A 53 1.27 4.90 5.54
CA ASN A 53 0.84 6.26 5.25
C ASN A 53 1.93 7.09 4.59
N GLN A 54 3.20 6.86 4.92
CA GLN A 54 4.28 7.56 4.24
C GLN A 54 4.26 7.28 2.74
N ILE A 55 3.98 6.03 2.37
CA ILE A 55 3.88 5.68 0.95
C ILE A 55 2.65 6.33 0.32
N LEU A 56 1.50 6.22 1.01
CA LEU A 56 0.26 6.76 0.47
C LEU A 56 0.29 8.28 0.36
N ASN A 57 0.96 8.95 1.29
CA ASN A 57 1.08 10.40 1.24
C ASN A 57 1.79 10.87 -0.02
N LEU A 58 2.72 10.06 -0.52
CA LEU A 58 3.39 10.39 -1.77
C LEU A 58 2.38 10.52 -2.92
N PHE A 59 1.30 9.76 -2.85
CA PHE A 59 0.24 9.79 -3.86
C PHE A 59 -0.96 10.65 -3.43
N GLY A 60 -0.83 11.38 -2.32
CA GLY A 60 -1.90 12.25 -1.85
C GLY A 60 -3.00 11.54 -1.09
N ASN A 61 -2.70 10.38 -0.51
CA ASN A 61 -3.69 9.57 0.18
C ASN A 61 -3.22 9.18 1.58
N GLU A 62 -4.12 8.59 2.34
CA GLU A 62 -3.77 8.02 3.63
C GLU A 62 -4.76 6.92 3.95
N VAL A 63 -4.39 6.04 4.87
CA VAL A 63 -5.29 4.98 5.30
C VAL A 63 -6.40 5.60 6.15
N GLY A 64 -7.62 5.20 5.88
CA GLY A 64 -8.76 5.70 6.61
C GLY A 64 -9.78 4.60 6.85
N VAL A 65 -10.80 4.93 7.61
CA VAL A 65 -11.90 4.03 7.90
C VAL A 65 -13.00 4.27 6.88
N VAL A 66 -13.46 3.19 6.25
CA VAL A 66 -14.55 3.28 5.29
C VAL A 66 -15.60 2.23 5.63
N PRO A 67 -16.87 2.50 5.33
CA PRO A 67 -17.91 1.50 5.54
C PRO A 67 -17.70 0.30 4.63
N MET A 68 -18.06 -0.87 5.11
CA MET A 68 -18.01 -2.04 4.26
C MET A 68 -19.16 -2.00 3.28
N ALA A 69 -18.89 -2.48 2.15
CA ALA A 69 -19.89 -2.44 1.11
C ALA A 69 -21.05 -3.33 1.38
N LYS A 70 -21.20 -4.15 2.12
CA LYS A 70 -22.22 -4.87 2.28
C LYS A 70 -22.42 -5.47 3.41
N THR A 71 -22.51 -5.57 3.59
CA THR A 71 -22.61 -5.90 4.36
C THR A 71 -22.99 -5.97 5.26
N ASP A 72 -23.03 -5.97 5.54
CA ASP A 72 -23.18 -5.99 6.38
C ASP A 72 -23.93 -6.00 7.06
N GLU A 73 -24.29 -6.16 7.00
CA GLU A 73 -24.92 -6.14 7.61
C GLU A 73 -25.08 -6.51 8.53
N ARG A 74 -24.91 -6.69 8.84
CA ARG A 74 -24.96 -7.11 9.70
C ARG A 74 -25.41 -7.05 10.30
#